data_6e1ccbe47eb37dab3fe4f356827ca87d
#
_entry.id   6e1ccbe47eb37dab3fe4f356827ca87d
#
_cell.length_a   1.000
_cell.length_b   1.000
_cell.length_c   1.000
_cell.angle_alpha   90.00
_cell.angle_beta   90.00
_cell.angle_gamma   90.00
#
_symmetry.space_group_name_H-M   'P 1'
#
loop_
_entity.id
_entity.type
_entity.pdbx_description
1 polymer ?
#
loop_
_entity_poly.entity_id
_entity_poly.type
_entity_poly.pdbx_seq_one_letter_code
_entity_poly.pdbx_strand_id
1 'polypeptide(L)'
;LRVAMNSHSITNFHDIQHVLFINLDSRIDRRTHFESQFRKIGLQPERFSAIRNVDGAIGCSMSHVACMELAIRNNWDHVLICEDDATITNPGQLVHQVNQFLKRFGDSWNVLLLAGNNYQPFRQESPECVRVGNCQTATAYLVRRPYFERLLANFKEGLKNLTANPGQQPIYAVDQYWKRLQRTDHWYLIVPISVIQRPDYSDIAKQHVDYSSAMTGVNKKWYGNGNPGFP
;
A
#
# COMPACT_ATOMS: atom_id res chain seq x y z
N LEU A 1 15.56 32.65 -0.66
CA LEU A 1 15.26 32.12 -2.00
C LEU A 1 14.66 30.72 -1.81
N ARG A 2 13.30 30.59 -1.88
CA ARG A 2 12.64 29.28 -2.02
C ARG A 2 12.88 28.86 -3.47
N VAL A 3 13.75 27.87 -3.68
CA VAL A 3 13.80 27.15 -4.94
C VAL A 3 12.43 26.48 -5.11
N ALA A 4 11.66 26.91 -6.10
CA ALA A 4 10.46 26.22 -6.51
C ALA A 4 10.89 24.82 -6.96
N MET A 5 10.66 23.81 -6.12
CA MET A 5 10.83 22.42 -6.51
C MET A 5 9.76 22.16 -7.56
N ASN A 6 10.15 21.94 -8.81
CA ASN A 6 9.30 21.38 -9.82
C ASN A 6 8.93 19.96 -9.33
N SER A 7 7.80 19.84 -8.63
CA SER A 7 7.21 18.54 -8.35
C SER A 7 6.74 18.00 -9.69
N HIS A 8 7.41 16.99 -10.21
CA HIS A 8 6.94 16.27 -11.39
C HIS A 8 5.71 15.47 -10.96
N SER A 9 4.53 16.03 -11.23
CA SER A 9 3.27 15.30 -11.05
C SER A 9 3.26 14.09 -11.96
N ILE A 10 3.00 12.90 -11.41
CA ILE A 10 2.74 11.73 -12.23
C ILE A 10 1.38 11.90 -12.91
N THR A 11 1.35 11.76 -14.24
CA THR A 11 0.16 11.97 -15.06
C THR A 11 -0.35 10.68 -15.70
N ASN A 12 0.50 9.66 -15.74
CA ASN A 12 0.18 8.33 -16.26
C ASN A 12 0.94 7.24 -15.51
N PHE A 13 0.55 6.00 -15.74
CA PHE A 13 1.12 4.83 -15.07
C PHE A 13 2.64 4.71 -15.26
N HIS A 14 3.16 5.03 -16.43
CA HIS A 14 4.59 4.89 -16.75
C HIS A 14 5.45 6.03 -16.18
N ASP A 15 4.84 7.06 -15.59
CA ASP A 15 5.57 8.07 -14.82
C ASP A 15 5.95 7.55 -13.42
N ILE A 16 5.46 6.38 -13.01
CA ILE A 16 5.83 5.74 -11.73
C ILE A 16 7.26 5.18 -11.85
N GLN A 17 8.25 5.97 -11.41
CA GLN A 17 9.67 5.65 -11.53
C GLN A 17 10.26 4.99 -10.28
N HIS A 18 9.69 5.31 -9.09
CA HIS A 18 10.20 4.83 -7.81
C HIS A 18 9.30 3.72 -7.28
N VAL A 19 9.70 2.47 -7.54
CA VAL A 19 8.97 1.27 -7.12
C VAL A 19 9.86 0.46 -6.18
N LEU A 20 9.47 0.34 -4.92
CA LEU A 20 10.12 -0.52 -3.93
C LEU A 20 9.28 -1.75 -3.67
N PHE A 21 9.92 -2.92 -3.56
CA PHE A 21 9.26 -4.09 -3.01
C PHE A 21 10.03 -4.69 -1.84
N ILE A 22 9.29 -4.93 -0.76
CA ILE A 22 9.81 -5.45 0.50
C ILE A 22 9.87 -6.97 0.38
N ASN A 23 11.07 -7.56 0.52
CA ASN A 23 11.25 -9.00 0.36
C ASN A 23 12.32 -9.53 1.33
N LEU A 24 12.00 -10.60 2.05
CA LEU A 24 12.97 -11.34 2.87
C LEU A 24 14.03 -12.01 1.99
N ASP A 25 15.30 -11.98 2.41
CA ASP A 25 16.40 -12.60 1.67
C ASP A 25 16.20 -14.09 1.40
N SER A 26 15.51 -14.77 2.33
CA SER A 26 15.17 -16.19 2.20
C SER A 26 14.04 -16.50 1.21
N ARG A 27 13.24 -15.50 0.80
CA ARG A 27 12.08 -15.69 -0.08
C ARG A 27 12.44 -15.35 -1.54
N ILE A 28 13.40 -16.12 -2.10
CA ILE A 28 13.81 -16.00 -3.51
C ILE A 28 12.65 -16.33 -4.45
N ASP A 29 11.79 -17.25 -4.08
CA ASP A 29 10.56 -17.63 -4.81
C ASP A 29 9.63 -16.43 -5.01
N ARG A 30 9.37 -15.66 -3.95
CA ARG A 30 8.54 -14.45 -3.98
C ARG A 30 9.21 -13.34 -4.77
N ARG A 31 10.52 -13.15 -4.58
CA ARG A 31 11.29 -12.17 -5.36
C ARG A 31 11.15 -12.41 -6.85
N THR A 32 11.41 -13.64 -7.31
CA THR A 32 11.32 -14.00 -8.74
C THR A 32 9.90 -13.79 -9.27
N HIS A 33 8.89 -14.19 -8.49
CA HIS A 33 7.48 -13.97 -8.85
C HIS A 33 7.19 -12.47 -9.02
N PHE A 34 7.47 -11.65 -7.99
CA PHE A 34 7.19 -10.22 -7.99
C PHE A 34 7.85 -9.50 -9.16
N GLU A 35 9.16 -9.69 -9.35
CA GLU A 35 9.90 -9.08 -10.45
C GLU A 35 9.31 -9.45 -11.82
N SER A 36 8.87 -10.69 -12.00
CA SER A 36 8.23 -11.13 -13.25
C SER A 36 6.89 -10.43 -13.51
N GLN A 37 6.10 -10.18 -12.47
CA GLN A 37 4.80 -9.51 -12.58
C GLN A 37 4.97 -8.04 -12.99
N PHE A 38 5.87 -7.31 -12.31
CA PHE A 38 6.01 -5.88 -12.49
C PHE A 38 6.75 -5.51 -13.79
N ARG A 39 7.69 -6.33 -14.25
CA ARG A 39 8.32 -6.15 -15.58
C ARG A 39 7.32 -6.26 -16.73
N LYS A 40 6.30 -7.11 -16.62
CA LYS A 40 5.25 -7.27 -17.65
C LYS A 40 4.44 -5.99 -17.87
N ILE A 41 4.35 -5.13 -16.88
CA ILE A 41 3.64 -3.85 -16.96
C ILE A 41 4.58 -2.66 -17.15
N GLY A 42 5.86 -2.92 -17.47
CA GLY A 42 6.85 -1.89 -17.78
C GLY A 42 7.43 -1.13 -16.59
N LEU A 43 7.17 -1.58 -15.35
CA LEU A 43 7.80 -1.00 -14.17
C LEU A 43 9.12 -1.70 -13.84
N GLN A 44 10.06 -0.95 -13.25
CA GLN A 44 11.38 -1.44 -12.82
C GLN A 44 11.44 -1.41 -11.28
N PRO A 45 11.02 -2.50 -10.61
CA PRO A 45 11.00 -2.53 -9.16
C PRO A 45 12.42 -2.69 -8.58
N GLU A 46 12.71 -1.92 -7.55
CA GLU A 46 13.91 -2.04 -6.73
C GLU A 46 13.60 -2.85 -5.46
N ARG A 47 14.43 -3.85 -5.17
CA ARG A 47 14.25 -4.68 -3.99
C ARG A 47 14.71 -3.94 -2.74
N PHE A 48 13.82 -3.86 -1.74
CA PHE A 48 14.16 -3.50 -0.37
C PHE A 48 14.29 -4.78 0.46
N SER A 49 15.49 -5.01 1.05
CA SER A 49 15.70 -6.16 1.94
C SER A 49 14.89 -5.98 3.22
N ALA A 50 13.90 -6.83 3.43
CA ALA A 50 12.97 -6.73 4.55
C ALA A 50 13.69 -6.82 5.91
N ILE A 51 13.30 -5.97 6.84
CA ILE A 51 13.85 -5.97 8.19
C ILE A 51 13.25 -7.15 8.96
N ARG A 52 14.10 -8.06 9.40
CA ARG A 52 13.70 -9.20 10.21
C ARG A 52 13.47 -8.80 11.66
N ASN A 53 12.38 -9.31 12.23
CA ASN A 53 12.10 -9.23 13.66
C ASN A 53 11.51 -10.57 14.12
N VAL A 54 11.61 -10.88 15.40
CA VAL A 54 10.99 -12.09 16.00
C VAL A 54 9.47 -12.02 15.84
N ASP A 55 8.90 -10.82 16.01
CA ASP A 55 7.51 -10.53 15.63
C ASP A 55 7.48 -10.05 14.17
N GLY A 56 6.87 -10.85 13.28
CA GLY A 56 6.80 -10.57 11.87
C GLY A 56 6.05 -9.27 11.54
N ALA A 57 5.03 -8.90 12.33
CA ALA A 57 4.29 -7.66 12.13
C ALA A 57 5.14 -6.42 12.49
N ILE A 58 5.99 -6.52 13.50
CA ILE A 58 6.98 -5.49 13.82
C ILE A 58 7.98 -5.36 12.68
N GLY A 59 8.56 -6.47 12.20
CA GLY A 59 9.51 -6.46 11.08
C GLY A 59 8.90 -5.87 9.79
N CYS A 60 7.65 -6.22 9.47
CA CYS A 60 6.89 -5.64 8.37
C CYS A 60 6.76 -4.11 8.55
N SER A 61 6.27 -3.66 9.71
CA SER A 61 6.10 -2.22 10.00
C SER A 61 7.43 -1.46 9.93
N MET A 62 8.53 -2.03 10.44
CA MET A 62 9.88 -1.45 10.33
C MET A 62 10.31 -1.29 8.87
N SER A 63 10.02 -2.27 8.02
CA SER A 63 10.36 -2.23 6.60
C SER A 63 9.59 -1.12 5.87
N HIS A 64 8.31 -0.95 6.14
CA HIS A 64 7.51 0.14 5.57
C HIS A 64 7.99 1.53 6.04
N VAL A 65 8.34 1.67 7.32
CA VAL A 65 8.97 2.91 7.84
C VAL A 65 10.24 3.21 7.07
N ALA A 66 11.13 2.23 6.92
CA ALA A 66 12.42 2.41 6.24
C ALA A 66 12.27 2.75 4.75
N CYS A 67 11.28 2.16 4.05
CA CYS A 67 10.96 2.53 2.67
C CYS A 67 10.51 4.00 2.55
N MET A 68 9.67 4.49 3.46
CA MET A 68 9.26 5.90 3.48
C MET A 68 10.44 6.83 3.79
N GLU A 69 11.30 6.47 4.74
CA GLU A 69 12.52 7.23 5.05
C GLU A 69 13.49 7.28 3.86
N LEU A 70 13.60 6.19 3.10
CA LEU A 70 14.38 6.12 1.86
C LEU A 70 13.84 7.09 0.82
N ALA A 71 12.52 7.12 0.61
CA ALA A 71 11.87 8.03 -0.34
C ALA A 71 12.09 9.50 0.03
N ILE A 72 12.00 9.84 1.31
CA ILE A 72 12.24 11.20 1.82
C ILE A 72 13.71 11.59 1.63
N ARG A 73 14.64 10.72 2.05
CA ARG A 73 16.10 10.97 1.96
C ARG A 73 16.56 11.18 0.52
N ASN A 74 15.99 10.42 -0.42
CA ASN A 74 16.31 10.53 -1.85
C ASN A 74 15.54 11.66 -2.56
N ASN A 75 14.72 12.39 -1.83
CA ASN A 75 13.93 13.49 -2.38
C ASN A 75 13.02 13.09 -3.53
N TRP A 76 12.47 11.87 -3.50
CA TRP A 76 11.53 11.40 -4.51
C TRP A 76 10.22 12.18 -4.48
N ASP A 77 9.59 12.35 -5.62
CA ASP A 77 8.30 13.04 -5.76
C ASP A 77 7.10 12.11 -5.53
N HIS A 78 7.31 10.81 -5.65
CA HIS A 78 6.36 9.73 -5.35
C HIS A 78 7.12 8.44 -5.02
N VAL A 79 6.44 7.47 -4.43
CA VAL A 79 6.93 6.10 -4.26
C VAL A 79 5.78 5.11 -4.30
N LEU A 80 5.93 4.04 -5.09
CA LEU A 80 5.09 2.85 -5.02
C LEU A 80 5.79 1.82 -4.13
N ILE A 81 5.17 1.48 -2.99
CA ILE A 81 5.69 0.47 -2.07
C ILE A 81 4.82 -0.78 -2.19
N CYS A 82 5.45 -1.93 -2.36
CA CYS A 82 4.80 -3.22 -2.51
C CYS A 82 5.36 -4.25 -1.53
N GLU A 83 4.53 -5.22 -1.16
CA GLU A 83 4.97 -6.48 -0.56
C GLU A 83 5.27 -7.49 -1.68
N ASP A 84 6.14 -8.45 -1.41
CA ASP A 84 6.65 -9.41 -2.41
C ASP A 84 5.64 -10.48 -2.87
N ASP A 85 4.47 -10.50 -2.27
CA ASP A 85 3.35 -11.37 -2.63
C ASP A 85 2.29 -10.67 -3.52
N ALA A 86 2.53 -9.42 -3.91
CA ALA A 86 1.66 -8.74 -4.86
C ALA A 86 1.62 -9.47 -6.21
N THR A 87 0.40 -9.77 -6.66
CA THR A 87 0.13 -10.47 -7.92
C THR A 87 -0.83 -9.65 -8.77
N ILE A 88 -0.44 -9.38 -10.01
CA ILE A 88 -1.25 -8.63 -10.98
C ILE A 88 -2.14 -9.62 -11.73
N THR A 89 -3.44 -9.54 -11.49
CA THR A 89 -4.42 -10.44 -12.11
C THR A 89 -4.85 -9.97 -13.51
N ASN A 90 -4.84 -8.66 -13.74
CA ASN A 90 -5.18 -8.06 -15.03
C ASN A 90 -4.28 -6.85 -15.32
N PRO A 91 -3.13 -7.03 -16.01
CA PRO A 91 -2.18 -5.96 -16.30
C PRO A 91 -2.78 -4.79 -17.07
N GLY A 92 -3.54 -5.06 -18.14
CA GLY A 92 -4.14 -4.01 -18.96
C GLY A 92 -5.17 -3.19 -18.20
N GLN A 93 -5.99 -3.84 -17.38
CA GLN A 93 -6.97 -3.16 -16.52
C GLN A 93 -6.28 -2.28 -15.48
N LEU A 94 -5.23 -2.75 -14.82
CA LEU A 94 -4.48 -1.99 -13.84
C LEU A 94 -3.92 -0.68 -14.43
N VAL A 95 -3.23 -0.78 -15.58
CA VAL A 95 -2.66 0.37 -16.27
C VAL A 95 -3.76 1.36 -16.66
N HIS A 96 -4.87 0.88 -17.24
CA HIS A 96 -6.00 1.70 -17.60
C HIS A 96 -6.59 2.45 -16.39
N GLN A 97 -6.86 1.72 -15.31
CA GLN A 97 -7.46 2.28 -14.09
C GLN A 97 -6.60 3.37 -13.45
N VAL A 98 -5.29 3.12 -13.33
CA VAL A 98 -4.36 4.13 -12.79
C VAL A 98 -4.31 5.36 -13.68
N ASN A 99 -4.28 5.20 -15.00
CA ASN A 99 -4.30 6.32 -15.94
C ASN A 99 -5.60 7.16 -15.81
N GLN A 100 -6.76 6.50 -15.71
CA GLN A 100 -8.03 7.22 -15.51
C GLN A 100 -8.06 7.94 -14.15
N PHE A 101 -7.56 7.30 -13.10
CA PHE A 101 -7.44 7.90 -11.78
C PHE A 101 -6.56 9.16 -11.82
N LEU A 102 -5.34 9.07 -12.35
CA LEU A 102 -4.41 10.19 -12.41
C LEU A 102 -4.96 11.35 -13.27
N LYS A 103 -5.59 11.04 -14.41
CA LYS A 103 -6.26 12.03 -15.24
C LYS A 103 -7.39 12.75 -14.50
N ARG A 104 -8.16 12.03 -13.69
CA ARG A 104 -9.32 12.57 -12.98
C ARG A 104 -8.92 13.43 -11.78
N PHE A 105 -7.98 12.97 -10.98
CA PHE A 105 -7.66 13.58 -9.70
C PHE A 105 -6.44 14.52 -9.75
N GLY A 106 -5.61 14.44 -10.80
CA GLY A 106 -4.38 15.24 -10.90
C GLY A 106 -3.55 15.14 -9.62
N ASP A 107 -3.46 16.24 -8.89
CA ASP A 107 -2.73 16.33 -7.63
C ASP A 107 -3.60 16.25 -6.36
N SER A 108 -4.90 15.94 -6.51
CA SER A 108 -5.88 15.99 -5.41
C SER A 108 -6.02 14.67 -4.64
N TRP A 109 -4.93 13.90 -4.47
CA TRP A 109 -4.92 12.65 -3.72
C TRP A 109 -3.65 12.53 -2.87
N ASN A 110 -3.69 11.68 -1.85
CA ASN A 110 -2.55 11.42 -0.95
C ASN A 110 -1.96 10.03 -1.16
N VAL A 111 -2.81 9.01 -1.16
CA VAL A 111 -2.42 7.61 -1.35
C VAL A 111 -3.39 6.93 -2.31
N LEU A 112 -2.83 6.17 -3.26
CA LEU A 112 -3.56 5.29 -4.15
C LEU A 112 -3.19 3.83 -3.83
N LEU A 113 -4.13 3.09 -3.27
CA LEU A 113 -4.00 1.65 -3.06
C LEU A 113 -4.24 0.94 -4.39
N LEU A 114 -3.26 0.18 -4.88
CA LEU A 114 -3.43 -0.70 -6.06
C LEU A 114 -4.02 -2.04 -5.64
N ALA A 115 -3.87 -2.41 -4.38
CA ALA A 115 -4.42 -3.60 -3.75
C ALA A 115 -4.90 -3.26 -2.34
N GLY A 116 -5.91 -3.94 -1.85
CA GLY A 116 -6.40 -3.72 -0.50
C GLY A 116 -7.60 -4.59 -0.16
N ASN A 117 -7.76 -4.88 1.10
CA ASN A 117 -8.94 -5.54 1.65
C ASN A 117 -9.86 -4.48 2.25
N ASN A 118 -10.86 -4.05 1.46
CA ASN A 118 -11.73 -2.94 1.78
C ASN A 118 -13.01 -3.38 2.53
N TYR A 119 -13.41 -2.54 3.47
CA TYR A 119 -14.66 -2.63 4.21
C TYR A 119 -15.42 -1.31 4.17
N GLN A 120 -16.69 -1.32 4.48
CA GLN A 120 -17.42 -0.09 4.74
C GLN A 120 -16.83 0.64 5.98
N PRO A 121 -16.85 2.00 5.98
CA PRO A 121 -17.43 2.86 4.94
C PRO A 121 -16.41 3.15 3.80
N PHE A 122 -16.94 3.29 2.59
CA PHE A 122 -16.24 3.80 1.42
C PHE A 122 -17.22 4.54 0.51
N ARG A 123 -16.70 5.34 -0.43
CA ARG A 123 -17.52 6.06 -1.42
C ARG A 123 -17.01 5.81 -2.83
N GLN A 124 -17.91 5.43 -3.74
CA GLN A 124 -17.57 5.34 -5.16
C GLN A 124 -17.27 6.73 -5.70
N GLU A 125 -16.13 6.92 -6.32
CA GLU A 125 -15.71 8.21 -6.89
C GLU A 125 -15.70 8.17 -8.42
N SER A 126 -15.36 7.03 -9.00
CA SER A 126 -15.43 6.77 -10.43
C SER A 126 -15.60 5.26 -10.67
N PRO A 127 -15.84 4.81 -11.93
CA PRO A 127 -15.83 3.38 -12.22
C PRO A 127 -14.53 2.67 -11.82
N GLU A 128 -13.41 3.40 -11.78
CA GLU A 128 -12.07 2.85 -11.56
C GLU A 128 -11.58 2.96 -10.12
N CYS A 129 -12.27 3.71 -9.22
CA CYS A 129 -11.81 3.85 -7.85
C CYS A 129 -12.91 4.16 -6.84
N VAL A 130 -12.63 3.78 -5.58
CA VAL A 130 -13.40 4.17 -4.40
C VAL A 130 -12.51 4.98 -3.45
N ARG A 131 -13.08 5.98 -2.78
CA ARG A 131 -12.45 6.62 -1.63
C ARG A 131 -12.68 5.74 -0.40
N VAL A 132 -11.58 5.33 0.25
CA VAL A 132 -11.64 4.36 1.34
C VAL A 132 -11.61 5.04 2.71
N GLY A 133 -12.24 4.41 3.70
CA GLY A 133 -12.21 4.80 5.10
C GLY A 133 -11.84 3.65 6.04
N ASN A 134 -11.84 2.41 5.53
CA ASN A 134 -11.51 1.20 6.29
C ASN A 134 -10.92 0.12 5.36
N CYS A 135 -9.79 0.44 4.75
CA CYS A 135 -9.05 -0.50 3.90
C CYS A 135 -7.74 -0.91 4.57
N GLN A 136 -7.49 -2.20 4.61
CA GLN A 136 -6.28 -2.82 5.14
C GLN A 136 -5.52 -3.58 4.06
N THR A 137 -4.38 -4.18 4.43
CA THR A 137 -3.47 -4.93 3.57
C THR A 137 -2.56 -4.00 2.75
N ALA A 138 -1.28 -3.96 3.13
CA ALA A 138 -0.27 -3.05 2.57
C ALA A 138 0.39 -3.62 1.29
N THR A 139 -0.30 -4.49 0.56
CA THR A 139 0.25 -5.24 -0.58
C THR A 139 0.85 -4.35 -1.68
N ALA A 140 0.19 -3.24 -2.04
CA ALA A 140 0.72 -2.28 -3.02
C ALA A 140 0.03 -0.91 -2.88
N TYR A 141 0.80 0.14 -2.63
CA TYR A 141 0.28 1.50 -2.48
C TYR A 141 1.25 2.56 -2.98
N LEU A 142 0.72 3.52 -3.71
CA LEU A 142 1.42 4.66 -4.27
C LEU A 142 1.18 5.90 -3.41
N VAL A 143 2.25 6.58 -3.02
CA VAL A 143 2.22 7.76 -2.15
C VAL A 143 2.84 8.94 -2.87
N ARG A 144 2.24 10.13 -2.75
CA ARG A 144 2.80 11.38 -3.26
C ARG A 144 3.67 12.07 -2.19
N ARG A 145 4.72 12.75 -2.66
CA ARG A 145 5.66 13.45 -1.77
C ARG A 145 5.04 14.37 -0.72
N PRO A 146 4.04 15.20 -1.02
CA PRO A 146 3.45 16.08 0.00
C PRO A 146 2.87 15.34 1.20
N TYR A 147 2.65 14.03 1.07
CA TYR A 147 2.07 13.19 2.10
C TYR A 147 3.09 12.32 2.86
N PHE A 148 4.34 12.28 2.42
CA PHE A 148 5.37 11.38 2.97
C PHE A 148 5.55 11.54 4.48
N GLU A 149 5.75 12.77 4.96
CA GLU A 149 6.00 13.03 6.39
C GLU A 149 4.81 12.64 7.27
N ARG A 150 3.59 12.90 6.78
CA ARG A 150 2.36 12.54 7.51
C ARG A 150 2.18 11.02 7.60
N LEU A 151 2.43 10.30 6.51
CA LEU A 151 2.35 8.85 6.49
C LEU A 151 3.47 8.22 7.33
N LEU A 152 4.70 8.73 7.21
CA LEU A 152 5.83 8.28 8.02
C LEU A 152 5.58 8.47 9.51
N ALA A 153 5.03 9.61 9.93
CA ALA A 153 4.69 9.86 11.33
C ALA A 153 3.67 8.84 11.85
N ASN A 154 2.64 8.53 11.04
CA ASN A 154 1.66 7.51 11.39
C ASN A 154 2.29 6.11 11.51
N PHE A 155 3.15 5.73 10.58
CA PHE A 155 3.85 4.43 10.62
C PHE A 155 4.76 4.31 11.85
N LYS A 156 5.51 5.37 12.19
CA LYS A 156 6.37 5.39 13.39
C LYS A 156 5.57 5.30 14.68
N GLU A 157 4.44 6.00 14.75
CA GLU A 157 3.54 5.93 15.92
C GLU A 157 2.94 4.54 16.07
N GLY A 158 2.44 3.93 14.97
CA GLY A 158 1.93 2.56 14.96
C GLY A 158 3.00 1.55 15.38
N LEU A 159 4.20 1.65 14.82
CA LEU A 159 5.34 0.78 15.16
C LEU A 159 5.73 0.91 16.65
N LYS A 160 5.81 2.13 17.17
CA LYS A 160 6.09 2.37 18.59
C LYS A 160 5.05 1.69 19.48
N ASN A 161 3.78 1.83 19.16
CA ASN A 161 2.68 1.25 19.94
C ASN A 161 2.66 -0.27 19.81
N LEU A 162 2.92 -0.84 18.63
CA LEU A 162 3.01 -2.28 18.39
C LEU A 162 4.17 -2.89 19.18
N THR A 163 5.32 -2.23 19.19
CA THR A 163 6.51 -2.68 19.95
C THR A 163 6.26 -2.66 21.46
N ALA A 164 5.54 -1.64 21.95
CA ALA A 164 5.17 -1.53 23.37
C ALA A 164 4.07 -2.51 23.77
N ASN A 165 3.26 -2.99 22.80
CA ASN A 165 2.12 -3.89 23.05
C ASN A 165 2.17 -5.08 22.07
N PRO A 166 3.10 -6.04 22.24
CA PRO A 166 3.18 -7.22 21.39
C PRO A 166 1.86 -7.99 21.40
N GLY A 167 1.44 -8.50 20.23
CA GLY A 167 0.16 -9.18 20.05
C GLY A 167 -1.02 -8.26 19.70
N GLN A 168 -0.85 -6.95 19.71
CA GLN A 168 -1.88 -5.98 19.28
C GLN A 168 -1.79 -5.60 17.79
N GLN A 169 -1.39 -6.56 16.92
CA GLN A 169 -1.34 -6.36 15.46
C GLN A 169 -2.68 -5.85 14.89
N PRO A 170 -3.87 -6.33 15.34
CA PRO A 170 -5.15 -5.85 14.81
C PRO A 170 -5.42 -4.35 15.02
N ILE A 171 -4.59 -3.68 15.85
CA ILE A 171 -4.73 -2.25 16.17
C ILE A 171 -3.55 -1.45 15.61
N TYR A 172 -2.32 -1.95 15.78
CA TYR A 172 -1.11 -1.17 15.57
C TYR A 172 -0.25 -1.59 14.37
N ALA A 173 -0.56 -2.73 13.71
CA ALA A 173 0.12 -3.08 12.46
C ALA A 173 -0.04 -1.95 11.42
N VAL A 174 0.93 -1.82 10.53
CA VAL A 174 1.02 -0.71 9.58
C VAL A 174 -0.29 -0.46 8.81
N ASP A 175 -0.93 -1.53 8.34
CA ASP A 175 -2.17 -1.52 7.57
C ASP A 175 -3.45 -1.38 8.42
N GLN A 176 -3.34 -1.51 9.73
CA GLN A 176 -4.42 -1.24 10.68
C GLN A 176 -4.35 0.20 11.17
N TYR A 177 -3.14 0.65 11.53
CA TYR A 177 -2.95 1.96 12.11
C TYR A 177 -3.16 3.10 11.11
N TRP A 178 -2.90 2.89 9.84
CA TRP A 178 -3.15 3.87 8.78
C TRP A 178 -4.63 4.18 8.52
N LYS A 179 -5.57 3.31 8.95
CA LYS A 179 -7.02 3.52 8.77
C LYS A 179 -7.51 4.83 9.38
N ARG A 180 -6.84 5.32 10.43
CA ARG A 180 -7.14 6.63 11.03
C ARG A 180 -6.92 7.80 10.07
N LEU A 181 -5.93 7.67 9.17
CA LEU A 181 -5.67 8.67 8.13
C LEU A 181 -6.70 8.60 7.00
N GLN A 182 -7.17 7.42 6.66
CA GLN A 182 -8.16 7.24 5.58
C GLN A 182 -9.48 7.98 5.86
N ARG A 183 -9.80 8.22 7.12
CA ARG A 183 -11.04 8.91 7.53
C ARG A 183 -11.05 10.39 7.16
N THR A 184 -9.91 11.03 7.18
CA THR A 184 -9.77 12.48 6.98
C THR A 184 -9.09 12.84 5.67
N ASP A 185 -8.19 11.99 5.20
CA ASP A 185 -7.30 12.29 4.10
C ASP A 185 -7.78 11.64 2.79
N HIS A 186 -7.16 11.96 1.67
CA HIS A 186 -7.59 11.53 0.33
C HIS A 186 -6.91 10.20 -0.06
N TRP A 187 -7.49 9.10 0.42
CA TRP A 187 -7.07 7.74 0.13
C TRP A 187 -8.04 7.05 -0.80
N TYR A 188 -7.50 6.42 -1.84
CA TYR A 188 -8.30 5.74 -2.86
C TYR A 188 -7.83 4.31 -3.06
N LEU A 189 -8.73 3.44 -3.48
CA LEU A 189 -8.47 2.06 -3.90
C LEU A 189 -8.95 1.88 -5.33
N ILE A 190 -8.09 1.32 -6.18
CA ILE A 190 -8.45 0.94 -7.55
C ILE A 190 -9.47 -0.19 -7.53
N VAL A 191 -10.54 -0.03 -8.31
CA VAL A 191 -11.61 -1.04 -8.47
C VAL A 191 -12.02 -1.11 -9.95
N PRO A 192 -12.47 -2.30 -10.43
CA PRO A 192 -12.33 -3.63 -9.84
C PRO A 192 -10.88 -3.99 -9.50
N ILE A 193 -10.68 -4.82 -8.47
CA ILE A 193 -9.34 -5.16 -8.00
C ILE A 193 -8.55 -5.88 -9.10
N SER A 194 -7.39 -5.36 -9.44
CA SER A 194 -6.45 -5.90 -10.45
C SER A 194 -5.11 -6.36 -9.85
N VAL A 195 -4.92 -6.14 -8.55
CA VAL A 195 -3.76 -6.62 -7.79
C VAL A 195 -4.26 -7.27 -6.50
N ILE A 196 -3.81 -8.48 -6.24
CA ILE A 196 -4.15 -9.24 -5.04
C ILE A 196 -2.88 -9.68 -4.31
N GLN A 197 -3.03 -10.11 -3.07
CA GLN A 197 -2.01 -10.86 -2.37
C GLN A 197 -2.03 -12.31 -2.85
N ARG A 198 -0.88 -12.83 -3.27
CA ARG A 198 -0.72 -14.21 -3.72
C ARG A 198 -1.11 -15.18 -2.61
N PRO A 199 -1.95 -16.20 -2.89
CA PRO A 199 -2.12 -17.31 -1.96
C PRO A 199 -0.79 -18.01 -1.72
N ASP A 200 -0.31 -18.02 -0.47
CA ASP A 200 1.00 -18.56 -0.12
C ASP A 200 1.14 -18.76 1.40
N TYR A 201 2.29 -19.33 1.83
CA TYR A 201 2.66 -19.38 3.21
C TYR A 201 3.03 -17.97 3.72
N SER A 202 2.32 -17.51 4.76
CA SER A 202 2.59 -16.23 5.43
C SER A 202 3.61 -16.41 6.55
N ASP A 203 4.75 -15.71 6.46
CA ASP A 203 5.76 -15.70 7.51
C ASP A 203 5.27 -14.98 8.79
N ILE A 204 4.25 -14.12 8.67
CA ILE A 204 3.61 -13.44 9.80
C ILE A 204 2.55 -14.35 10.45
N ALA A 205 1.63 -14.89 9.67
CA ALA A 205 0.53 -15.72 10.16
C ALA A 205 0.99 -17.17 10.50
N LYS A 206 2.20 -17.57 10.07
CA LYS A 206 2.78 -18.91 10.24
C LYS A 206 1.91 -20.05 9.66
N GLN A 207 1.18 -19.74 8.58
CA GLN A 207 0.30 -20.69 7.88
C GLN A 207 0.08 -20.29 6.43
N HIS A 208 -0.43 -21.21 5.62
CA HIS A 208 -0.92 -20.87 4.29
C HIS A 208 -2.18 -20.02 4.39
N VAL A 209 -2.21 -18.93 3.63
CA VAL A 209 -3.32 -17.98 3.57
C VAL A 209 -3.73 -17.74 2.12
N ASP A 210 -5.02 -17.50 1.93
CA ASP A 210 -5.61 -17.04 0.66
C ASP A 210 -6.59 -15.91 0.96
N TYR A 211 -6.20 -14.69 0.61
CA TYR A 211 -7.04 -13.50 0.78
C TYR A 211 -7.69 -13.03 -0.53
N SER A 212 -7.57 -13.79 -1.63
CA SER A 212 -8.04 -13.38 -2.97
C SER A 212 -9.51 -12.98 -2.97
N SER A 213 -10.39 -13.83 -2.41
CA SER A 213 -11.83 -13.55 -2.31
C SER A 213 -12.14 -12.37 -1.38
N ALA A 214 -11.38 -12.24 -0.29
CA ALA A 214 -11.53 -11.13 0.64
C ALA A 214 -11.13 -9.80 -0.01
N MET A 215 -10.08 -9.78 -0.83
CA MET A 215 -9.62 -8.57 -1.51
C MET A 215 -10.53 -8.16 -2.67
N THR A 216 -11.05 -9.11 -3.44
CA THR A 216 -11.93 -8.81 -4.59
C THR A 216 -13.32 -8.36 -4.19
N GLY A 217 -13.80 -8.72 -3.01
CA GLY A 217 -15.08 -8.27 -2.45
C GLY A 217 -14.97 -6.88 -1.81
N VAL A 218 -15.16 -5.81 -2.56
CA VAL A 218 -14.96 -4.42 -2.07
C VAL A 218 -16.04 -3.98 -1.08
N ASN A 219 -17.27 -4.48 -1.22
CA ASN A 219 -18.42 -4.05 -0.40
C ASN A 219 -18.69 -5.03 0.75
N LYS A 220 -17.84 -4.98 1.77
CA LYS A 220 -17.99 -5.80 2.99
C LYS A 220 -18.32 -4.95 4.20
N LYS A 221 -19.17 -5.47 5.08
CA LYS A 221 -19.42 -4.88 6.40
C LYS A 221 -18.26 -5.25 7.34
N TRP A 222 -17.84 -4.29 8.16
CA TRP A 222 -16.88 -4.54 9.23
C TRP A 222 -17.63 -5.01 10.48
N TYR A 223 -17.25 -6.17 10.99
CA TYR A 223 -17.85 -6.74 12.23
C TYR A 223 -16.89 -6.71 13.43
N GLY A 224 -15.75 -6.02 13.32
CA GLY A 224 -14.79 -5.85 14.43
C GLY A 224 -15.25 -4.80 15.45
N ASN A 225 -14.70 -4.87 16.66
CA ASN A 225 -14.98 -3.92 17.74
C ASN A 225 -14.50 -2.51 17.34
N GLY A 226 -15.43 -1.58 17.31
CA GLY A 226 -15.21 -0.20 16.89
C GLY A 226 -15.59 0.01 15.42
N ASN A 227 -16.83 0.43 15.19
CA ASN A 227 -17.27 0.91 13.88
C ASN A 227 -16.49 2.20 13.57
N PRO A 228 -15.55 2.21 12.61
CA PRO A 228 -14.88 3.43 12.22
C PRO A 228 -15.87 4.23 11.36
N GLY A 229 -16.74 5.03 12.00
CA GLY A 229 -17.61 5.94 11.26
C GLY A 229 -16.80 6.83 10.32
N PHE A 230 -17.31 7.08 9.12
CA PHE A 230 -16.92 8.25 8.35
C PHE A 230 -17.44 9.46 9.13
N PRO A 231 -16.67 10.56 9.21
CA PRO A 231 -17.22 11.83 9.69
C PRO A 231 -18.30 12.33 8.74
#